data_4be1970c90c9507db0294437ff45c684
#
_entry.id   4be1970c90c9507db0294437ff45c684
#
_cell.length_a   1.000
_cell.length_b   1.000
_cell.length_c   1.000
_cell.angle_alpha   90.00
_cell.angle_beta   90.00
_cell.angle_gamma   90.00
#
_symmetry.space_group_name_H-M   'P 1'
#
loop_
_entity.id
_entity.type
_entity.pdbx_description
1 polymer ?
#
loop_
_entity_poly.entity_id
_entity_poly.type
_entity_poly.pdbx_seq_one_letter_code
_entity_poly.pdbx_strand_id
1 'polypeptide(L)'
;MIKEFITYLVYTKGYSGNTARLYENILHSFAMFMNGRRWSQISAEDITNYLIIKKTAGASNNTIVANISAIRGLYNWMMRNYPLQENPAKFIESPKKEKPIPHVLNADDIIKAVQQEKNPDIKLSIMIMVTTGMRVSEVRTLTYEQINMSTAQAVVKGKGNKERTIFFPSYIIEAIKLRGKQEGEIFKGWEDRAYRYAIFLAFDRIGIKMSPHLLRHTFASNAINRGMRLDVLREILGHTSISTTQIYMHTNNVAMQSEYNRTIC
;
A
#
# COMPACT_ATOMS: atom_id res chain seq x y z
N MET A 1 -14.87 18.70 -16.91
CA MET A 1 -13.76 19.21 -16.10
C MET A 1 -13.11 18.15 -15.22
N ILE A 2 -13.79 17.50 -14.22
CA ILE A 2 -13.16 16.43 -13.42
C ILE A 2 -12.65 15.30 -14.31
N LYS A 3 -13.49 14.77 -15.20
CA LYS A 3 -13.13 13.70 -16.14
C LYS A 3 -11.91 14.03 -16.99
N GLU A 4 -11.84 15.24 -17.52
CA GLU A 4 -10.71 15.73 -18.32
C GLU A 4 -9.41 15.80 -17.52
N PHE A 5 -9.51 16.30 -16.28
CA PHE A 5 -8.38 16.31 -15.36
C PHE A 5 -7.89 14.90 -15.03
N ILE A 6 -8.80 13.95 -14.76
CA ILE A 6 -8.44 12.56 -14.51
C ILE A 6 -7.77 11.93 -15.73
N THR A 7 -8.29 12.19 -16.94
CA THR A 7 -7.66 11.77 -18.19
C THR A 7 -6.24 12.34 -18.31
N TYR A 8 -6.04 13.63 -18.03
CA TYR A 8 -4.72 14.26 -18.00
C TYR A 8 -3.77 13.60 -17.00
N LEU A 9 -4.25 13.27 -15.79
CA LEU A 9 -3.42 12.61 -14.79
C LEU A 9 -2.93 11.22 -15.26
N VAL A 10 -3.79 10.45 -15.90
CA VAL A 10 -3.45 9.10 -16.38
C VAL A 10 -2.52 9.17 -17.58
N TYR A 11 -2.93 9.86 -18.63
CA TYR A 11 -2.26 9.78 -19.94
C TYR A 11 -1.07 10.74 -20.07
N THR A 12 -1.10 11.89 -19.39
CA THR A 12 -0.02 12.89 -19.50
C THR A 12 0.93 12.83 -18.29
N LYS A 13 0.40 12.58 -17.08
CA LYS A 13 1.22 12.54 -15.86
C LYS A 13 1.62 11.13 -15.43
N GLY A 14 1.11 10.09 -16.09
CA GLY A 14 1.44 8.69 -15.78
C GLY A 14 0.96 8.22 -14.39
N TYR A 15 -0.11 8.82 -13.87
CA TYR A 15 -0.67 8.38 -12.59
C TYR A 15 -1.29 6.99 -12.72
N SER A 16 -1.11 6.16 -11.70
CA SER A 16 -1.75 4.85 -11.65
C SER A 16 -3.28 4.98 -11.61
N GLY A 17 -3.99 4.00 -12.18
CA GLY A 17 -5.45 3.98 -12.16
C GLY A 17 -6.04 4.08 -10.76
N ASN A 18 -5.38 3.52 -9.74
CA ASN A 18 -5.83 3.64 -8.34
C ASN A 18 -5.70 5.07 -7.80
N THR A 19 -4.62 5.77 -8.14
CA THR A 19 -4.45 7.18 -7.75
C THR A 19 -5.45 8.07 -8.47
N ALA A 20 -5.66 7.82 -9.75
CA ALA A 20 -6.65 8.56 -10.56
C ALA A 20 -8.06 8.38 -10.00
N ARG A 21 -8.48 7.16 -9.70
CA ARG A 21 -9.77 6.85 -9.06
C ARG A 21 -9.92 7.49 -7.69
N LEU A 22 -8.87 7.50 -6.87
CA LEU A 22 -8.89 8.20 -5.59
C LEU A 22 -9.15 9.70 -5.78
N TYR A 23 -8.44 10.34 -6.70
CA TYR A 23 -8.62 11.76 -6.99
C TYR A 23 -10.01 12.05 -7.55
N GLU A 24 -10.52 11.21 -8.44
CA GLU A 24 -11.86 11.31 -8.98
C GLU A 24 -12.92 11.29 -7.89
N ASN A 25 -12.86 10.32 -6.98
CA ASN A 25 -13.78 10.22 -5.83
C ASN A 25 -13.70 11.45 -4.90
N ILE A 26 -12.50 11.93 -4.62
CA ILE A 26 -12.29 13.13 -3.81
C ILE A 26 -12.95 14.35 -4.50
N LEU A 27 -12.68 14.55 -5.78
CA LEU A 27 -13.17 15.70 -6.53
C LEU A 27 -14.68 15.66 -6.73
N HIS A 28 -15.27 14.50 -6.93
CA HIS A 28 -16.73 14.35 -6.94
C HIS A 28 -17.36 14.69 -5.59
N SER A 29 -16.78 14.18 -4.48
CA SER A 29 -17.24 14.54 -3.14
C SER A 29 -17.15 16.05 -2.86
N PHE A 30 -16.06 16.68 -3.31
CA PHE A 30 -15.87 18.12 -3.23
C PHE A 30 -16.88 18.89 -4.07
N ALA A 31 -17.10 18.50 -5.32
CA ALA A 31 -18.09 19.11 -6.21
C ALA A 31 -19.52 19.01 -5.65
N MET A 32 -19.88 17.88 -5.07
CA MET A 32 -21.18 17.71 -4.40
C MET A 32 -21.33 18.66 -3.22
N PHE A 33 -20.28 18.83 -2.40
CA PHE A 33 -20.29 19.79 -1.28
C PHE A 33 -20.44 21.22 -1.77
N MET A 34 -19.82 21.59 -2.90
CA MET A 34 -19.96 22.93 -3.50
C MET A 34 -21.33 23.19 -4.15
N ASN A 35 -22.19 22.18 -4.22
CA ASN A 35 -23.60 22.29 -4.63
C ASN A 35 -23.80 23.12 -5.90
N GLY A 36 -23.09 22.79 -6.99
CA GLY A 36 -23.24 23.43 -8.29
C GLY A 36 -22.56 24.78 -8.47
N ARG A 37 -21.83 25.29 -7.48
CA ARG A 37 -21.00 26.50 -7.65
C ARG A 37 -20.00 26.31 -8.78
N ARG A 38 -19.77 27.36 -9.55
CA ARG A 38 -18.72 27.40 -10.58
C ARG A 38 -17.34 27.33 -9.91
N TRP A 39 -16.45 26.57 -10.50
CA TRP A 39 -15.08 26.41 -9.98
C TRP A 39 -14.33 27.74 -9.77
N SER A 40 -14.58 28.73 -10.63
CA SER A 40 -14.02 30.08 -10.54
C SER A 40 -14.55 30.92 -9.37
N GLN A 41 -15.62 30.47 -8.71
CA GLN A 41 -16.27 31.20 -7.59
C GLN A 41 -15.97 30.55 -6.23
N ILE A 42 -15.22 29.45 -6.22
CA ILE A 42 -14.86 28.73 -5.00
C ILE A 42 -13.64 29.41 -4.40
N SER A 43 -13.78 29.83 -3.13
CA SER A 43 -12.72 30.49 -2.37
C SER A 43 -11.86 29.52 -1.57
N ALA A 44 -10.74 29.98 -1.03
CA ALA A 44 -9.93 29.25 -0.06
C ALA A 44 -10.73 28.88 1.21
N GLU A 45 -11.65 29.78 1.63
CA GLU A 45 -12.52 29.55 2.78
C GLU A 45 -13.50 28.39 2.52
N ASP A 46 -14.11 28.32 1.34
CA ASP A 46 -14.99 27.21 0.95
C ASP A 46 -14.27 25.86 1.02
N ILE A 47 -13.02 25.81 0.53
CA ILE A 47 -12.19 24.59 0.57
C ILE A 47 -11.86 24.24 2.03
N THR A 48 -11.50 25.24 2.84
CA THR A 48 -11.19 25.05 4.27
C THR A 48 -12.40 24.50 5.02
N ASN A 49 -13.58 25.03 4.78
CA ASN A 49 -14.83 24.55 5.38
C ASN A 49 -15.13 23.08 4.99
N TYR A 50 -14.92 22.72 3.72
CA TYR A 50 -15.02 21.33 3.28
C TYR A 50 -14.05 20.41 4.05
N LEU A 51 -12.79 20.82 4.21
CA LEU A 51 -11.78 20.03 4.92
C LEU A 51 -12.10 19.89 6.41
N ILE A 52 -12.62 20.96 7.04
CA ILE A 52 -13.07 20.93 8.45
C ILE A 52 -14.20 19.91 8.60
N ILE A 53 -15.21 19.95 7.75
CA ILE A 53 -16.34 18.98 7.81
C ILE A 53 -15.82 17.55 7.63
N LYS A 54 -14.90 17.31 6.68
CA LYS A 54 -14.27 15.99 6.53
C LYS A 54 -13.52 15.57 7.80
N LYS A 55 -12.79 16.49 8.43
CA LYS A 55 -12.03 16.20 9.64
C LYS A 55 -12.95 15.90 10.82
N THR A 56 -14.02 16.68 11.00
CA THR A 56 -15.04 16.49 12.03
C THR A 56 -15.79 15.15 11.84
N ALA A 57 -15.99 14.72 10.58
CA ALA A 57 -16.53 13.41 10.25
C ALA A 57 -15.54 12.23 10.46
N GLY A 58 -14.36 12.48 11.07
CA GLY A 58 -13.39 11.45 11.44
C GLY A 58 -12.33 11.15 10.37
N ALA A 59 -12.18 11.98 9.33
CA ALA A 59 -11.13 11.76 8.34
C ALA A 59 -9.73 11.91 8.95
N SER A 60 -8.83 10.96 8.64
CA SER A 60 -7.43 11.00 9.06
C SER A 60 -6.67 12.17 8.42
N ASN A 61 -5.54 12.59 9.02
CA ASN A 61 -4.67 13.61 8.44
C ASN A 61 -4.20 13.22 7.02
N ASN A 62 -3.92 11.94 6.80
CA ASN A 62 -3.55 11.45 5.46
C ASN A 62 -4.69 11.61 4.43
N THR A 63 -5.93 11.41 4.85
CA THR A 63 -7.12 11.66 4.02
C THR A 63 -7.25 13.14 3.68
N ILE A 64 -7.06 14.03 4.66
CA ILE A 64 -7.09 15.49 4.45
C ILE A 64 -5.98 15.91 3.47
N VAL A 65 -4.75 15.41 3.63
CA VAL A 65 -3.64 15.67 2.70
C VAL A 65 -3.98 15.23 1.28
N ALA A 66 -4.60 14.06 1.12
CA ALA A 66 -5.03 13.58 -0.20
C ALA A 66 -6.09 14.50 -0.84
N ASN A 67 -7.05 14.99 -0.04
CA ASN A 67 -8.07 15.94 -0.50
C ASN A 67 -7.42 17.26 -0.96
N ILE A 68 -6.55 17.85 -0.16
CA ILE A 68 -5.81 19.05 -0.53
C ILE A 68 -5.02 18.84 -1.82
N SER A 69 -4.34 17.71 -1.95
CA SER A 69 -3.53 17.41 -3.13
C SER A 69 -4.37 17.27 -4.40
N ALA A 70 -5.52 16.60 -4.32
CA ALA A 70 -6.42 16.44 -5.46
C ALA A 70 -7.04 17.78 -5.89
N ILE A 71 -7.55 18.58 -4.93
CA ILE A 71 -8.15 19.88 -5.21
C ILE A 71 -7.10 20.85 -5.77
N ARG A 72 -5.94 20.96 -5.13
CA ARG A 72 -4.83 21.78 -5.60
C ARG A 72 -4.37 21.39 -7.00
N GLY A 73 -4.29 20.09 -7.26
CA GLY A 73 -3.92 19.53 -8.56
C GLY A 73 -4.92 19.91 -9.65
N LEU A 74 -6.23 19.82 -9.37
CA LEU A 74 -7.28 20.24 -10.28
C LEU A 74 -7.15 21.72 -10.62
N TYR A 75 -7.03 22.59 -9.63
CA TYR A 75 -6.92 24.03 -9.85
C TYR A 75 -5.64 24.41 -10.61
N ASN A 76 -4.51 23.78 -10.31
CA ASN A 76 -3.27 23.98 -11.08
C ASN A 76 -3.42 23.57 -12.56
N TRP A 77 -4.17 22.51 -12.82
CA TRP A 77 -4.48 22.09 -14.18
C TRP A 77 -5.44 23.06 -14.86
N MET A 78 -6.46 23.53 -14.14
CA MET A 78 -7.41 24.53 -14.62
C MET A 78 -6.73 25.84 -15.00
N MET A 79 -5.80 26.36 -14.20
CA MET A 79 -5.06 27.58 -14.53
C MET A 79 -4.27 27.50 -15.84
N ARG A 80 -3.91 26.30 -16.28
CA ARG A 80 -3.18 26.09 -17.55
C ARG A 80 -4.11 25.98 -18.77
N ASN A 81 -5.36 25.59 -18.55
CA ASN A 81 -6.27 25.23 -19.63
C ASN A 81 -7.51 26.14 -19.73
N TYR A 82 -7.76 26.95 -18.70
CA TYR A 82 -8.92 27.82 -18.59
C TYR A 82 -8.51 29.19 -18.03
N PRO A 83 -9.30 30.28 -18.29
CA PRO A 83 -8.99 31.61 -17.77
C PRO A 83 -9.29 31.73 -16.26
N LEU A 84 -8.54 31.01 -15.46
CA LEU A 84 -8.58 31.09 -14.00
C LEU A 84 -7.35 31.86 -13.49
N GLN A 85 -7.56 32.92 -12.72
CA GLN A 85 -6.48 33.83 -12.31
C GLN A 85 -5.61 33.27 -11.20
N GLU A 86 -6.21 32.51 -10.27
CA GLU A 86 -5.46 31.96 -9.12
C GLU A 86 -5.98 30.58 -8.69
N ASN A 87 -5.16 29.88 -7.93
CA ASN A 87 -5.52 28.61 -7.31
C ASN A 87 -5.92 28.85 -5.85
N PRO A 88 -7.22 28.75 -5.47
CA PRO A 88 -7.67 28.98 -4.10
C PRO A 88 -7.10 27.96 -3.09
N ALA A 89 -6.60 26.80 -3.57
CA ALA A 89 -5.96 25.82 -2.71
C ALA A 89 -4.44 26.01 -2.56
N LYS A 90 -3.85 27.06 -3.18
CA LYS A 90 -2.40 27.25 -3.23
C LYS A 90 -1.76 27.32 -1.83
N PHE A 91 -2.35 28.09 -0.95
CA PHE A 91 -1.80 28.38 0.38
C PHE A 91 -2.46 27.56 1.51
N ILE A 92 -3.35 26.61 1.19
CA ILE A 92 -3.95 25.74 2.21
C ILE A 92 -2.85 24.81 2.76
N GLU A 93 -2.56 24.94 4.04
CA GLU A 93 -1.56 24.11 4.70
C GLU A 93 -2.03 22.68 4.86
N SER A 94 -1.10 21.74 4.65
CA SER A 94 -1.37 20.34 4.88
C SER A 94 -1.07 19.98 6.34
N PRO A 95 -1.97 19.24 7.04
CA PRO A 95 -1.68 18.78 8.37
C PRO A 95 -0.45 17.85 8.37
N LYS A 96 0.28 17.82 9.50
CA LYS A 96 1.38 16.88 9.69
C LYS A 96 0.86 15.44 9.49
N LYS A 97 1.56 14.68 8.64
CA LYS A 97 1.25 13.26 8.44
C LYS A 97 1.52 12.52 9.74
N GLU A 98 0.54 11.83 10.24
CA GLU A 98 0.72 10.88 11.31
C GLU A 98 1.52 9.69 10.77
N LYS A 99 2.59 9.36 11.45
CA LYS A 99 3.37 8.14 11.20
C LYS A 99 3.11 7.21 12.39
N PRO A 100 2.00 6.45 12.40
CA PRO A 100 1.79 5.48 13.45
C PRO A 100 2.96 4.49 13.45
N ILE A 101 3.44 4.12 14.65
CA ILE A 101 4.40 3.03 14.79
C ILE A 101 3.72 1.78 14.22
N PRO A 102 4.34 1.08 13.25
CA PRO A 102 3.73 -0.09 12.66
C PRO A 102 3.48 -1.13 13.75
N HIS A 103 2.22 -1.49 13.95
CA HIS A 103 1.89 -2.65 14.77
C HIS A 103 2.41 -3.89 14.03
N VAL A 104 3.05 -4.81 14.74
CA VAL A 104 3.62 -6.05 14.17
C VAL A 104 2.79 -7.22 14.72
N LEU A 105 2.40 -8.13 13.84
CA LEU A 105 1.73 -9.36 14.25
C LEU A 105 2.76 -10.28 14.92
N ASN A 106 2.37 -10.93 16.00
CA ASN A 106 3.18 -11.99 16.57
C ASN A 106 3.06 -13.30 15.77
N ALA A 107 3.99 -14.22 15.97
CA ALA A 107 4.02 -15.48 15.23
C ALA A 107 2.80 -16.36 15.52
N ASP A 108 2.34 -16.37 16.78
CA ASP A 108 1.20 -17.18 17.22
C ASP A 108 -0.10 -16.73 16.56
N ASP A 109 -0.31 -15.43 16.39
CA ASP A 109 -1.48 -14.90 15.70
C ASP A 109 -1.50 -15.28 14.23
N ILE A 110 -0.34 -15.26 13.57
CA ILE A 110 -0.23 -15.70 12.17
C ILE A 110 -0.52 -17.19 12.06
N ILE A 111 0.06 -18.01 12.94
CA ILE A 111 -0.17 -19.45 12.98
C ILE A 111 -1.66 -19.76 13.20
N LYS A 112 -2.30 -19.13 14.19
CA LYS A 112 -3.74 -19.29 14.47
C LYS A 112 -4.59 -18.91 13.26
N ALA A 113 -4.30 -17.76 12.62
CA ALA A 113 -5.05 -17.33 11.43
C ALA A 113 -4.93 -18.35 10.29
N VAL A 114 -3.72 -18.86 10.02
CA VAL A 114 -3.47 -19.87 8.98
C VAL A 114 -4.14 -21.21 9.33
N GLN A 115 -4.11 -21.64 10.59
CA GLN A 115 -4.73 -22.90 11.02
C GLN A 115 -6.25 -22.87 10.92
N GLN A 116 -6.88 -21.76 11.32
CA GLN A 116 -8.34 -21.61 11.29
C GLN A 116 -8.89 -21.28 9.90
N GLU A 117 -8.07 -20.77 8.99
CA GLU A 117 -8.52 -20.51 7.62
C GLU A 117 -8.78 -21.82 6.88
N LYS A 118 -9.95 -21.90 6.24
CA LYS A 118 -10.37 -23.11 5.50
C LYS A 118 -9.98 -23.04 4.01
N ASN A 119 -9.90 -21.84 3.46
CA ASN A 119 -9.58 -21.67 2.06
C ASN A 119 -8.07 -21.84 1.82
N PRO A 120 -7.66 -22.82 1.01
CA PRO A 120 -6.24 -23.11 0.77
C PRO A 120 -5.50 -21.97 0.05
N ASP A 121 -6.20 -21.18 -0.78
CA ASP A 121 -5.62 -20.03 -1.45
C ASP A 121 -5.26 -18.93 -0.45
N ILE A 122 -6.15 -18.65 0.49
CA ILE A 122 -5.94 -17.63 1.50
C ILE A 122 -4.85 -18.05 2.50
N LYS A 123 -4.83 -19.34 2.89
CA LYS A 123 -3.72 -19.90 3.69
C LYS A 123 -2.37 -19.65 3.03
N LEU A 124 -2.23 -20.10 1.80
CA LEU A 124 -0.97 -19.98 1.05
C LEU A 124 -0.61 -18.50 0.84
N SER A 125 -1.59 -17.64 0.58
CA SER A 125 -1.37 -16.20 0.41
C SER A 125 -0.80 -15.55 1.66
N ILE A 126 -1.35 -15.84 2.84
CA ILE A 126 -0.85 -15.34 4.13
C ILE A 126 0.58 -15.81 4.33
N MET A 127 0.85 -17.10 4.11
CA MET A 127 2.19 -17.68 4.24
C MET A 127 3.20 -17.01 3.31
N ILE A 128 2.87 -16.82 2.04
CA ILE A 128 3.72 -16.09 1.08
C ILE A 128 3.98 -14.67 1.57
N MET A 129 2.95 -13.93 1.96
CA MET A 129 3.10 -12.52 2.37
C MET A 129 4.01 -12.36 3.60
N VAL A 130 3.87 -13.22 4.61
CA VAL A 130 4.67 -13.12 5.85
C VAL A 130 6.11 -13.62 5.70
N THR A 131 6.40 -14.38 4.65
CA THR A 131 7.74 -14.94 4.42
C THR A 131 8.53 -14.22 3.33
N THR A 132 7.86 -13.52 2.44
CA THR A 132 8.49 -12.84 1.30
C THR A 132 8.35 -11.33 1.31
N GLY A 133 7.43 -10.80 2.11
CA GLY A 133 7.09 -9.38 2.12
C GLY A 133 6.43 -8.88 0.84
N MET A 134 5.92 -9.74 -0.02
CA MET A 134 5.18 -9.35 -1.23
C MET A 134 3.93 -8.53 -0.89
N ARG A 135 3.55 -7.62 -1.79
CA ARG A 135 2.27 -6.91 -1.68
C ARG A 135 1.12 -7.85 -2.01
N VAL A 136 -0.02 -7.65 -1.38
CA VAL A 136 -1.21 -8.47 -1.63
C VAL A 136 -1.59 -8.54 -3.12
N SER A 137 -1.46 -7.44 -3.86
CA SER A 137 -1.70 -7.43 -5.32
C SER A 137 -0.68 -8.26 -6.10
N GLU A 138 0.58 -8.25 -5.67
CA GLU A 138 1.64 -9.04 -6.30
C GLU A 138 1.44 -10.54 -6.04
N VAL A 139 1.02 -10.91 -4.83
CA VAL A 139 0.67 -12.30 -4.51
C VAL A 139 -0.53 -12.75 -5.33
N ARG A 140 -1.60 -11.95 -5.39
CA ARG A 140 -2.80 -12.29 -6.16
C ARG A 140 -2.51 -12.56 -7.64
N THR A 141 -1.64 -11.76 -8.25
CA THR A 141 -1.29 -11.87 -9.67
C THR A 141 -0.06 -12.73 -9.94
N LEU A 142 0.46 -13.43 -8.93
CA LEU A 142 1.62 -14.31 -9.09
C LEU A 142 1.25 -15.49 -9.98
N THR A 143 2.08 -15.76 -11.00
CA THR A 143 1.88 -16.89 -11.91
C THR A 143 2.92 -17.97 -11.70
N TYR A 144 2.59 -19.19 -12.14
CA TYR A 144 3.52 -20.34 -12.07
C TYR A 144 4.78 -20.09 -12.90
N GLU A 145 4.68 -19.42 -14.04
CA GLU A 145 5.79 -19.11 -14.95
C GLU A 145 6.78 -18.11 -14.36
N GLN A 146 6.34 -17.28 -13.42
CA GLN A 146 7.20 -16.32 -12.73
C GLN A 146 8.11 -17.00 -11.70
N ILE A 147 7.79 -18.23 -11.28
CA ILE A 147 8.52 -18.94 -10.22
C ILE A 147 9.48 -19.95 -10.81
N ASN A 148 10.75 -19.76 -10.54
CA ASN A 148 11.73 -20.81 -10.74
C ASN A 148 11.67 -21.78 -9.54
N MET A 149 11.02 -22.95 -9.77
CA MET A 149 10.79 -23.96 -8.73
C MET A 149 12.07 -24.65 -8.26
N SER A 150 13.17 -24.59 -9.02
CA SER A 150 14.45 -25.20 -8.64
C SER A 150 15.29 -24.28 -7.77
N THR A 151 15.27 -22.98 -8.04
CA THR A 151 16.01 -21.97 -7.25
C THR A 151 15.15 -21.32 -6.16
N ALA A 152 13.86 -21.66 -6.10
CA ALA A 152 12.88 -21.06 -5.18
C ALA A 152 12.82 -19.52 -5.27
N GLN A 153 12.83 -19.00 -6.48
CA GLN A 153 12.88 -17.56 -6.75
C GLN A 153 11.78 -17.14 -7.74
N ALA A 154 11.31 -15.90 -7.64
CA ALA A 154 10.49 -15.27 -8.66
C ALA A 154 10.93 -13.84 -8.93
N VAL A 155 10.73 -13.37 -10.16
CA VAL A 155 10.88 -11.97 -10.52
C VAL A 155 9.50 -11.33 -10.56
N VAL A 156 9.29 -10.32 -9.73
CA VAL A 156 7.99 -9.61 -9.64
C VAL A 156 8.16 -8.14 -10.01
N LYS A 157 7.15 -7.59 -10.69
CA LYS A 157 7.08 -6.18 -11.06
C LYS A 157 6.39 -5.38 -9.96
N GLY A 158 7.11 -4.43 -9.39
CA GLY A 158 6.61 -3.52 -8.37
C GLY A 158 6.06 -2.21 -8.93
N LYS A 159 5.81 -1.25 -8.03
CA LYS A 159 5.37 0.10 -8.40
C LYS A 159 6.41 0.77 -9.32
N GLY A 160 5.93 1.34 -10.43
CA GLY A 160 6.79 1.99 -11.43
C GLY A 160 7.51 1.00 -12.37
N ASN A 161 6.97 -0.21 -12.53
CA ASN A 161 7.50 -1.26 -13.41
C ASN A 161 8.94 -1.72 -13.08
N LYS A 162 9.37 -1.50 -11.83
CA LYS A 162 10.68 -1.98 -11.35
C LYS A 162 10.58 -3.44 -10.97
N GLU A 163 11.46 -4.24 -11.52
CA GLU A 163 11.57 -5.66 -11.20
C GLU A 163 12.41 -5.87 -9.94
N ARG A 164 12.05 -6.91 -9.17
CA ARG A 164 12.85 -7.38 -8.05
C ARG A 164 12.71 -8.89 -7.88
N THR A 165 13.74 -9.51 -7.34
CA THR A 165 13.74 -10.92 -7.01
C THR A 165 13.10 -11.15 -5.66
N ILE A 166 12.24 -12.17 -5.60
CA ILE A 166 11.61 -12.70 -4.38
C ILE A 166 12.18 -14.07 -4.12
N PHE A 167 12.44 -14.38 -2.86
CA PHE A 167 12.93 -15.68 -2.40
C PHE A 167 11.84 -16.40 -1.60
N PHE A 168 11.56 -17.66 -1.92
CA PHE A 168 10.57 -18.46 -1.23
C PHE A 168 11.25 -19.49 -0.33
N PRO A 169 10.77 -19.69 0.90
CA PRO A 169 11.13 -20.89 1.67
C PRO A 169 10.72 -22.17 0.94
N SER A 170 11.47 -23.26 1.14
CA SER A 170 11.22 -24.54 0.47
C SER A 170 9.80 -25.06 0.65
N TYR A 171 9.25 -24.95 1.86
CA TYR A 171 7.89 -25.39 2.15
C TYR A 171 6.79 -24.62 1.39
N ILE A 172 7.05 -23.37 0.99
CA ILE A 172 6.14 -22.60 0.12
C ILE A 172 6.18 -23.18 -1.30
N ILE A 173 7.38 -23.50 -1.81
CA ILE A 173 7.53 -24.12 -3.13
C ILE A 173 6.86 -25.51 -3.16
N GLU A 174 7.01 -26.28 -2.10
CA GLU A 174 6.32 -27.56 -1.96
C GLU A 174 4.81 -27.41 -1.94
N ALA A 175 4.29 -26.45 -1.17
CA ALA A 175 2.86 -26.16 -1.13
C ALA A 175 2.32 -25.73 -2.52
N ILE A 176 3.11 -24.97 -3.30
CA ILE A 176 2.74 -24.61 -4.67
C ILE A 176 2.77 -25.84 -5.60
N LYS A 177 3.80 -26.70 -5.51
CA LYS A 177 3.91 -27.94 -6.31
C LYS A 177 2.77 -28.93 -6.04
N LEU A 178 2.33 -29.06 -4.80
CA LEU A 178 1.23 -29.92 -4.39
C LEU A 178 -0.12 -29.54 -5.01
N ARG A 179 -0.25 -28.32 -5.54
CA ARG A 179 -1.46 -27.91 -6.29
C ARG A 179 -1.56 -28.57 -7.67
N GLY A 180 -0.56 -29.33 -8.07
CA GLY A 180 -0.46 -30.03 -9.37
C GLY A 180 0.12 -29.15 -10.47
N LYS A 181 0.14 -29.68 -11.71
CA LYS A 181 0.61 -28.92 -12.86
C LYS A 181 -0.33 -27.76 -13.13
N GLN A 182 0.23 -26.56 -13.20
CA GLN A 182 -0.52 -25.33 -13.31
C GLN A 182 0.14 -24.39 -14.32
N GLU A 183 -0.72 -23.57 -14.94
CA GLU A 183 -0.33 -22.49 -15.85
C GLU A 183 -1.13 -21.24 -15.48
N GLY A 184 -0.51 -20.06 -15.63
CA GLY A 184 -1.13 -18.77 -15.32
C GLY A 184 -1.15 -18.46 -13.82
N GLU A 185 -2.15 -17.69 -13.37
CA GLU A 185 -2.24 -17.23 -11.99
C GLU A 185 -2.44 -18.37 -10.98
N ILE A 186 -1.63 -18.38 -9.90
CA ILE A 186 -1.73 -19.36 -8.80
C ILE A 186 -3.07 -19.18 -8.06
N PHE A 187 -3.53 -17.94 -7.93
CA PHE A 187 -4.76 -17.56 -7.24
C PHE A 187 -5.85 -17.13 -8.23
N LYS A 188 -6.11 -17.99 -9.24
CA LYS A 188 -7.06 -17.74 -10.31
C LYS A 188 -8.49 -17.54 -9.77
N GLY A 189 -9.23 -16.61 -10.36
CA GLY A 189 -10.64 -16.39 -10.05
C GLY A 189 -10.90 -15.40 -8.90
N TRP A 190 -9.87 -14.87 -8.27
CA TRP A 190 -10.04 -13.88 -7.22
C TRP A 190 -10.05 -12.45 -7.77
N GLU A 191 -11.13 -11.71 -7.48
CA GLU A 191 -11.13 -10.26 -7.63
C GLU A 191 -10.29 -9.58 -6.53
N ASP A 192 -9.65 -8.47 -6.84
CA ASP A 192 -8.71 -7.77 -5.94
C ASP A 192 -9.37 -7.39 -4.59
N ARG A 193 -10.62 -6.90 -4.63
CA ARG A 193 -11.34 -6.51 -3.42
C ARG A 193 -11.73 -7.73 -2.56
N ALA A 194 -12.26 -8.77 -3.18
CA ALA A 194 -12.67 -10.00 -2.51
C ALA A 194 -11.46 -10.72 -1.89
N TYR A 195 -10.34 -10.78 -2.61
CA TYR A 195 -9.11 -11.37 -2.13
C TYR A 195 -8.55 -10.67 -0.89
N ARG A 196 -8.48 -9.33 -0.93
CA ARG A 196 -8.05 -8.53 0.23
C ARG A 196 -8.96 -8.72 1.44
N TYR A 197 -10.26 -8.77 1.19
CA TYR A 197 -11.26 -8.96 2.23
C TYR A 197 -11.19 -10.36 2.84
N ALA A 198 -10.94 -11.39 2.05
CA ALA A 198 -10.76 -12.75 2.55
C ALA A 198 -9.53 -12.87 3.47
N ILE A 199 -8.40 -12.24 3.12
CA ILE A 199 -7.23 -12.17 4.00
C ILE A 199 -7.56 -11.40 5.29
N PHE A 200 -8.29 -10.29 5.21
CA PHE A 200 -8.75 -9.56 6.40
C PHE A 200 -9.60 -10.46 7.31
N LEU A 201 -10.57 -11.19 6.75
CA LEU A 201 -11.46 -12.07 7.50
C LEU A 201 -10.71 -13.21 8.21
N ALA A 202 -9.62 -13.72 7.65
CA ALA A 202 -8.82 -14.75 8.28
C ALA A 202 -8.27 -14.31 9.64
N PHE A 203 -7.92 -13.03 9.78
CA PHE A 203 -7.47 -12.44 11.04
C PHE A 203 -8.61 -11.91 11.91
N ASP A 204 -9.67 -11.38 11.31
CA ASP A 204 -10.86 -10.89 12.04
C ASP A 204 -11.54 -12.02 12.83
N ARG A 205 -11.53 -13.26 12.31
CA ARG A 205 -12.04 -14.47 13.03
C ARG A 205 -11.31 -14.78 14.33
N ILE A 206 -10.07 -14.36 14.46
CA ILE A 206 -9.26 -14.49 15.68
C ILE A 206 -9.21 -13.18 16.50
N GLY A 207 -10.10 -12.22 16.18
CA GLY A 207 -10.22 -10.95 16.89
C GLY A 207 -9.20 -9.87 16.49
N ILE A 208 -8.44 -10.08 15.42
CA ILE A 208 -7.39 -9.15 14.97
C ILE A 208 -7.86 -8.37 13.76
N LYS A 209 -8.19 -7.10 13.94
CA LYS A 209 -8.52 -6.18 12.84
C LYS A 209 -7.23 -5.64 12.21
N MET A 210 -6.93 -6.06 10.98
CA MET A 210 -5.74 -5.64 10.28
C MET A 210 -5.95 -5.43 8.79
N SER A 211 -5.06 -4.69 8.14
CA SER A 211 -5.00 -4.65 6.67
C SER A 211 -3.95 -5.65 6.16
N PRO A 212 -4.08 -6.19 4.95
CA PRO A 212 -3.06 -7.08 4.38
C PRO A 212 -1.65 -6.48 4.31
N HIS A 213 -1.52 -5.14 4.29
CA HIS A 213 -0.22 -4.49 4.38
C HIS A 213 0.52 -4.75 5.68
N LEU A 214 -0.21 -5.07 6.76
CA LEU A 214 0.41 -5.40 8.04
C LEU A 214 1.27 -6.67 7.97
N LEU A 215 0.89 -7.66 7.16
CA LEU A 215 1.71 -8.86 6.93
C LEU A 215 3.09 -8.51 6.35
N ARG A 216 3.13 -7.59 5.40
CA ARG A 216 4.39 -7.10 4.84
C ARG A 216 5.20 -6.27 5.84
N HIS A 217 4.54 -5.48 6.69
CA HIS A 217 5.20 -4.77 7.79
C HIS A 217 5.80 -5.76 8.81
N THR A 218 5.06 -6.81 9.12
CA THR A 218 5.52 -7.89 10.01
C THR A 218 6.74 -8.60 9.43
N PHE A 219 6.73 -8.94 8.14
CA PHE A 219 7.92 -9.47 7.46
C PHE A 219 9.12 -8.54 7.62
N ALA A 220 8.95 -7.26 7.29
CA ALA A 220 10.04 -6.29 7.34
C ALA A 220 10.64 -6.14 8.75
N SER A 221 9.78 -6.02 9.77
CA SER A 221 10.22 -5.92 11.17
C SER A 221 10.92 -7.20 11.64
N ASN A 222 10.36 -8.36 11.32
CA ASN A 222 10.97 -9.65 11.68
C ASN A 222 12.30 -9.87 10.96
N ALA A 223 12.45 -9.44 9.70
CA ALA A 223 13.70 -9.54 8.96
C ALA A 223 14.81 -8.70 9.63
N ILE A 224 14.51 -7.46 10.02
CA ILE A 224 15.45 -6.60 10.74
C ILE A 224 15.79 -7.18 12.10
N ASN A 225 14.80 -7.66 12.85
CA ASN A 225 15.00 -8.28 14.17
C ASN A 225 15.90 -9.52 14.10
N ARG A 226 15.92 -10.21 12.96
CA ARG A 226 16.82 -11.36 12.68
C ARG A 226 18.16 -10.94 12.07
N GLY A 227 18.47 -9.66 12.02
CA GLY A 227 19.76 -9.14 11.56
C GLY A 227 19.88 -8.95 10.03
N MET A 228 18.75 -8.95 9.28
CA MET A 228 18.83 -8.61 7.86
C MET A 228 19.26 -7.16 7.68
N ARG A 229 20.25 -6.93 6.82
CA ARG A 229 20.71 -5.58 6.49
C ARG A 229 19.61 -4.77 5.82
N LEU A 230 19.54 -3.48 6.14
CA LEU A 230 18.48 -2.59 5.67
C LEU A 230 18.50 -2.38 4.14
N ASP A 231 19.68 -2.37 3.54
CA ASP A 231 19.84 -2.26 2.09
C ASP A 231 19.27 -3.51 1.37
N VAL A 232 19.56 -4.71 1.87
CA VAL A 232 19.01 -5.99 1.36
C VAL A 232 17.48 -6.01 1.52
N LEU A 233 16.98 -5.66 2.71
CA LEU A 233 15.54 -5.59 2.94
C LEU A 233 14.84 -4.61 1.99
N ARG A 234 15.47 -3.46 1.72
CA ARG A 234 14.95 -2.46 0.79
C ARG A 234 14.82 -3.00 -0.64
N GLU A 235 15.81 -3.77 -1.09
CA GLU A 235 15.77 -4.42 -2.41
C GLU A 235 14.67 -5.47 -2.48
N ILE A 236 14.57 -6.37 -1.49
CA ILE A 236 13.52 -7.40 -1.40
C ILE A 236 12.13 -6.75 -1.41
N LEU A 237 11.94 -5.67 -0.65
CA LEU A 237 10.67 -4.96 -0.60
C LEU A 237 10.40 -4.10 -1.84
N GLY A 238 11.42 -3.72 -2.62
CA GLY A 238 11.27 -2.80 -3.74
C GLY A 238 10.81 -1.41 -3.31
N HIS A 239 11.41 -0.87 -2.24
CA HIS A 239 11.15 0.49 -1.77
C HIS A 239 12.01 1.49 -2.56
N THR A 240 11.37 2.43 -3.24
CA THR A 240 12.04 3.50 -3.99
C THR A 240 12.55 4.63 -3.10
N SER A 241 12.06 4.74 -1.85
CA SER A 241 12.46 5.76 -0.88
C SER A 241 13.04 5.13 0.38
N ILE A 242 14.17 5.65 0.85
CA ILE A 242 14.81 5.27 2.12
C ILE A 242 13.86 5.52 3.30
N SER A 243 13.08 6.59 3.26
CA SER A 243 12.15 6.97 4.35
C SER A 243 11.08 5.90 4.66
N THR A 244 10.71 5.06 3.70
CA THR A 244 9.76 3.96 3.89
C THR A 244 10.37 2.77 4.64
N THR A 245 11.67 2.59 4.59
CA THR A 245 12.35 1.49 5.29
C THR A 245 12.90 1.95 6.65
N GLN A 246 13.22 3.23 6.80
CA GLN A 246 13.67 3.83 8.07
C GLN A 246 12.63 3.74 9.20
N ILE A 247 11.34 3.62 8.88
CA ILE A 247 10.27 3.45 9.87
C ILE A 247 10.52 2.21 10.74
N TYR A 248 11.18 1.19 10.20
CA TYR A 248 11.49 -0.06 10.90
C TYR A 248 12.73 0.04 11.81
N MET A 249 13.59 1.05 11.63
CA MET A 249 14.77 1.25 12.47
C MET A 249 14.42 1.77 13.86
N HIS A 250 13.34 2.54 14.00
CA HIS A 250 12.95 3.11 15.29
C HIS A 250 12.36 2.11 16.28
N THR A 251 12.09 0.87 15.84
CA THR A 251 11.48 -0.17 16.68
C THR A 251 12.48 -1.14 17.29
N ASN A 252 13.80 -0.98 17.05
CA ASN A 252 14.71 -2.05 17.40
C ASN A 252 16.01 -1.63 18.12
N ASN A 253 15.88 -1.31 19.41
CA ASN A 253 17.04 -1.17 20.29
C ASN A 253 17.86 -2.46 20.40
N VAL A 254 17.22 -3.64 20.25
CA VAL A 254 17.88 -4.96 20.36
C VAL A 254 18.82 -5.21 19.16
N ALA A 255 18.39 -4.90 17.94
CA ALA A 255 19.27 -5.04 16.77
C ALA A 255 20.42 -4.01 16.79
N MET A 256 20.16 -2.80 17.26
CA MET A 256 21.22 -1.80 17.44
C MET A 256 22.26 -2.26 18.48
N GLN A 257 21.82 -2.81 19.60
CA GLN A 257 22.70 -3.37 20.65
C GLN A 257 23.49 -4.57 20.13
N SER A 258 22.84 -5.47 19.38
CA SER A 258 23.48 -6.63 18.77
C SER A 258 24.56 -6.24 17.76
N GLU A 259 24.24 -5.27 16.88
CA GLU A 259 25.19 -4.76 15.89
C GLU A 259 26.35 -4.02 16.55
N TYR A 260 26.09 -3.21 17.58
CA TYR A 260 27.12 -2.55 18.37
C TYR A 260 28.06 -3.59 19.01
N ASN A 261 27.52 -4.60 19.66
CA ASN A 261 28.31 -5.65 20.31
C ASN A 261 29.15 -6.45 19.29
N ARG A 262 28.60 -6.71 18.09
CA ARG A 262 29.31 -7.41 17.02
C ARG A 262 30.44 -6.60 16.41
N THR A 263 30.33 -5.26 16.41
CA THR A 263 31.25 -4.37 15.67
C THR A 263 32.33 -3.77 16.57
N ILE A 264 32.00 -3.57 17.85
CA ILE A 264 32.86 -2.80 18.78
C ILE A 264 33.41 -3.71 19.89
N CYS A 265 32.70 -4.76 20.28
CA CYS A 265 33.12 -5.74 21.29
C CYS A 265 33.52 -7.07 20.65
#